data_08cf034a18b5d65739bd34f2c43e08d1
#
_entry.id   08cf034a18b5d65739bd34f2c43e08d1
#
_cell.length_a   1.000
_cell.length_b   1.000
_cell.length_c   1.000
_cell.angle_alpha   90.00
_cell.angle_beta   90.00
_cell.angle_gamma   90.00
#
_symmetry.space_group_name_H-M   'P 1'
#
loop_
_entity.id
_entity.type
_entity.pdbx_description
1 polymer ?
#
loop_
_entity_poly.entity_id
_entity_poly.type
_entity_poly.pdbx_seq_one_letter_code
_entity_poly.pdbx_strand_id
1 'polypeptide(L)'
;VSTPTLSSPTRTGSAPRFQRPVSRPRLHIVPPELRISDGPAAGVLRVARSRGPLSRDVAAKATGLSIATVNRQVSALLDLGLLRERGDLTPSGAIGRPRVPFEVNHEPYLTVGIHIGAVVTSIIASDLRGKVLGAVEVPTPQGASADALTGIARSARAFASRWHRRRPLWAGVALGGRVDAQTGVVDHPRLGWKSAQVGAIIATGLGLPVSVAAHVEAMAASELLLSPDSEDGVAQGETGLYFYARETAGIAITIDGRVHTPSSGPGSIAHLPTGSSAQCSCGSRGCLEATISDRAVISAALDAGILPESNQRPTMSALYKAASSGSAPAHEILVERAQVLGKTVAMLRDLFNPDRVILGGQAFTEYPAGIPHVAEAFAQASSLERRDIRISGFGNRVQEYASTVVSLSTIYSDPVGAMRRTSS
;
A
#
# COMPACT_ATOMS: atom_id res chain seq x y z
N VAL A 1 -76.06 58.08 -1.60
CA VAL A 1 -74.64 57.92 -1.31
C VAL A 1 -74.47 56.51 -0.82
N SER A 2 -74.06 55.61 -1.69
CA SER A 2 -73.90 54.17 -1.37
C SER A 2 -72.40 53.87 -1.20
N THR A 3 -72.09 53.25 -0.05
CA THR A 3 -70.78 52.74 0.30
C THR A 3 -70.62 51.29 -0.23
N PRO A 4 -69.55 50.92 -0.87
CA PRO A 4 -69.30 49.54 -1.26
C PRO A 4 -68.56 48.76 -0.16
N THR A 5 -69.03 47.57 0.12
CA THR A 5 -68.49 46.55 1.03
C THR A 5 -67.29 45.87 0.36
N LEU A 6 -66.13 45.89 1.06
CA LEU A 6 -64.94 45.14 0.68
C LEU A 6 -65.01 43.73 1.19
N SER A 7 -65.01 42.73 0.31
CA SER A 7 -64.85 41.33 0.59
C SER A 7 -63.34 40.94 0.63
N SER A 8 -62.91 40.35 1.75
CA SER A 8 -61.52 39.83 1.94
C SER A 8 -61.30 38.51 1.19
N PRO A 9 -60.18 38.31 0.51
CA PRO A 9 -59.84 37.02 -0.06
C PRO A 9 -59.16 36.12 0.96
N THR A 10 -59.69 34.91 1.14
CA THR A 10 -59.13 33.79 1.87
C THR A 10 -57.83 33.31 1.18
N ARG A 11 -56.70 33.50 1.84
CA ARG A 11 -55.40 32.98 1.42
C ARG A 11 -55.20 31.57 1.98
N THR A 12 -55.46 30.53 1.20
CA THR A 12 -54.94 29.19 1.38
C THR A 12 -53.63 29.09 0.62
N GLY A 13 -52.53 29.42 1.26
CA GLY A 13 -51.18 29.23 0.74
C GLY A 13 -50.41 28.28 1.66
N SER A 14 -50.29 27.04 1.26
CA SER A 14 -49.34 26.09 1.89
C SER A 14 -47.94 26.62 1.67
N ALA A 15 -47.21 26.85 2.78
CA ALA A 15 -45.81 27.26 2.75
C ALA A 15 -44.94 26.17 2.09
N PRO A 16 -43.97 26.53 1.21
CA PRO A 16 -43.07 25.57 0.63
C PRO A 16 -42.21 24.96 1.75
N ARG A 17 -42.27 23.63 1.87
CA ARG A 17 -41.33 22.87 2.71
C ARG A 17 -39.93 23.11 2.17
N PHE A 18 -39.13 23.88 2.88
CA PHE A 18 -37.70 23.95 2.67
C PHE A 18 -37.14 22.54 2.87
N GLN A 19 -36.83 21.86 1.78
CA GLN A 19 -35.98 20.68 1.82
C GLN A 19 -34.62 21.13 2.37
N ARG A 20 -34.25 20.60 3.55
CA ARG A 20 -32.89 20.78 4.06
C ARG A 20 -31.92 20.34 2.96
N PRO A 21 -30.91 21.15 2.63
CA PRO A 21 -29.89 20.72 1.67
C PRO A 21 -29.28 19.46 2.23
N VAL A 22 -29.34 18.38 1.44
CA VAL A 22 -28.59 17.16 1.72
C VAL A 22 -27.12 17.58 1.68
N SER A 23 -26.49 17.66 2.86
CA SER A 23 -25.10 17.98 2.96
C SER A 23 -24.34 16.91 2.17
N ARG A 24 -23.74 17.30 1.03
CA ARG A 24 -22.84 16.42 0.30
C ARG A 24 -21.76 15.96 1.28
N PRO A 25 -21.49 14.65 1.40
CA PRO A 25 -20.43 14.18 2.28
C PRO A 25 -19.13 14.89 1.86
N ARG A 26 -18.45 15.50 2.83
CA ARG A 26 -17.16 16.13 2.59
C ARG A 26 -16.22 15.02 2.13
N LEU A 27 -15.73 15.12 0.89
CA LEU A 27 -14.72 14.21 0.37
C LEU A 27 -13.44 14.38 1.21
N HIS A 28 -13.07 13.35 1.95
CA HIS A 28 -11.86 13.37 2.74
C HIS A 28 -10.75 12.64 1.97
N ILE A 29 -9.99 13.38 1.15
CA ILE A 29 -8.70 12.93 0.66
C ILE A 29 -7.68 13.29 1.73
N VAL A 30 -6.97 12.30 2.23
CA VAL A 30 -6.01 12.49 3.32
C VAL A 30 -4.68 11.89 2.90
N PRO A 31 -3.59 12.65 2.89
CA PRO A 31 -2.27 12.11 2.57
C PRO A 31 -1.93 10.93 3.47
N PRO A 32 -1.37 9.85 2.92
CA PRO A 32 -0.95 8.72 3.74
C PRO A 32 0.26 9.10 4.59
N GLU A 33 0.28 8.67 5.84
CA GLU A 33 1.41 8.84 6.75
C GLU A 33 2.30 7.59 6.69
N LEU A 34 3.16 7.51 5.67
CA LEU A 34 4.05 6.37 5.43
C LEU A 34 5.28 6.42 6.35
N ARG A 35 5.03 6.43 7.67
CA ARG A 35 6.07 6.53 8.71
C ARG A 35 5.67 5.87 10.01
N ILE A 36 6.67 5.53 10.82
CA ILE A 36 6.49 5.22 12.23
C ILE A 36 6.22 6.55 12.95
N SER A 37 5.05 6.68 13.55
CA SER A 37 4.65 7.90 14.26
C SER A 37 5.11 7.87 15.73
N ASP A 38 5.60 8.99 16.24
CA ASP A 38 6.05 9.17 17.63
C ASP A 38 4.92 9.58 18.58
N GLY A 39 3.71 9.80 18.06
CA GLY A 39 2.53 10.16 18.85
C GLY A 39 2.21 9.11 19.91
N PRO A 40 1.90 9.49 21.17
CA PRO A 40 1.65 8.53 22.25
C PRO A 40 0.52 7.54 21.95
N ALA A 41 -0.59 7.99 21.33
CA ALA A 41 -1.68 7.10 20.92
C ALA A 41 -1.26 6.15 19.79
N ALA A 42 -0.46 6.63 18.83
CA ALA A 42 0.09 5.84 17.75
C ALA A 42 1.04 4.74 18.28
N GLY A 43 1.93 5.10 19.22
CA GLY A 43 2.84 4.16 19.87
C GLY A 43 2.10 3.04 20.60
N VAL A 44 1.07 3.38 21.39
CA VAL A 44 0.25 2.38 22.09
C VAL A 44 -0.49 1.48 21.12
N LEU A 45 -1.10 2.03 20.07
CA LEU A 45 -1.84 1.25 19.08
C LEU A 45 -0.89 0.31 18.30
N ARG A 46 0.31 0.78 17.94
CA ARG A 46 1.33 -0.02 17.26
C ARG A 46 1.78 -1.21 18.10
N VAL A 47 2.12 -0.99 19.38
CA VAL A 47 2.51 -2.07 20.29
C VAL A 47 1.36 -3.05 20.53
N ALA A 48 0.11 -2.55 20.62
CA ALA A 48 -1.06 -3.44 20.73
C ALA A 48 -1.26 -4.29 19.47
N ARG A 49 -0.90 -3.79 18.28
CA ARG A 49 -0.94 -4.55 17.03
C ARG A 49 0.08 -5.67 17.01
N SER A 50 1.32 -5.37 17.36
CA SER A 50 2.44 -6.31 17.23
C SER A 50 2.49 -7.33 18.37
N ARG A 51 2.16 -6.92 19.61
CA ARG A 51 2.36 -7.72 20.83
C ARG A 51 1.07 -8.01 21.62
N GLY A 52 -0.07 -7.54 21.13
CA GLY A 52 -1.34 -7.74 21.84
C GLY A 52 -1.84 -9.19 21.83
N PRO A 53 -2.56 -9.64 22.87
CA PRO A 53 -3.01 -8.86 24.03
C PRO A 53 -1.89 -8.60 25.07
N LEU A 54 -1.85 -7.39 25.63
CA LEU A 54 -0.83 -6.98 26.61
C LEU A 54 -1.41 -6.06 27.68
N SER A 55 -0.74 -6.01 28.84
CA SER A 55 -1.10 -5.13 29.94
C SER A 55 -0.52 -3.72 29.78
N ARG A 56 -1.07 -2.74 30.53
CA ARG A 56 -0.64 -1.34 30.43
C ARG A 56 0.81 -1.11 30.84
N ASP A 57 1.33 -1.87 31.78
CA ASP A 57 2.73 -1.85 32.21
C ASP A 57 3.68 -2.39 31.12
N VAL A 58 3.30 -3.46 30.43
CA VAL A 58 4.04 -3.97 29.27
C VAL A 58 4.05 -2.95 28.14
N ALA A 59 2.90 -2.30 27.88
CA ALA A 59 2.83 -1.22 26.89
C ALA A 59 3.71 -0.03 27.26
N ALA A 60 3.74 0.38 28.53
CA ALA A 60 4.60 1.44 29.02
C ALA A 60 6.08 1.15 28.79
N LYS A 61 6.50 -0.08 29.14
CA LYS A 61 7.88 -0.53 28.89
C LYS A 61 8.23 -0.57 27.39
N ALA A 62 7.32 -1.07 26.57
CA ALA A 62 7.55 -1.21 25.12
C ALA A 62 7.55 0.13 24.38
N THR A 63 6.77 1.13 24.85
CA THR A 63 6.70 2.46 24.22
C THR A 63 7.65 3.47 24.82
N GLY A 64 8.25 3.21 25.98
CA GLY A 64 9.01 4.19 26.75
C GLY A 64 8.16 5.30 27.39
N LEU A 65 6.83 5.21 27.31
CA LEU A 65 5.91 6.20 27.86
C LEU A 65 5.67 5.96 29.37
N SER A 66 5.36 7.03 30.12
CA SER A 66 4.92 6.90 31.51
C SER A 66 3.61 6.08 31.58
N ILE A 67 3.43 5.33 32.68
CA ILE A 67 2.19 4.56 32.93
C ILE A 67 0.93 5.44 32.92
N ALA A 68 1.03 6.68 33.38
CA ALA A 68 -0.05 7.65 33.36
C ALA A 68 -0.43 8.03 31.92
N THR A 69 0.56 8.23 31.07
CA THR A 69 0.34 8.51 29.64
C THR A 69 -0.29 7.30 28.95
N VAL A 70 0.23 6.10 29.18
CA VAL A 70 -0.34 4.86 28.61
C VAL A 70 -1.80 4.69 29.05
N ASN A 71 -2.11 4.85 30.34
CA ASN A 71 -3.48 4.74 30.84
C ASN A 71 -4.43 5.70 30.10
N ARG A 72 -4.04 6.95 29.93
CA ARG A 72 -4.83 7.95 29.20
C ARG A 72 -5.03 7.56 27.74
N GLN A 73 -3.97 7.10 27.05
CA GLN A 73 -4.09 6.71 25.64
C GLN A 73 -4.89 5.43 25.45
N VAL A 74 -4.70 4.42 26.32
CA VAL A 74 -5.50 3.19 26.28
C VAL A 74 -6.98 3.50 26.49
N SER A 75 -7.34 4.34 27.50
CA SER A 75 -8.73 4.74 27.70
C SER A 75 -9.32 5.44 26.46
N ALA A 76 -8.59 6.42 25.89
CA ALA A 76 -9.05 7.13 24.70
C ALA A 76 -9.22 6.16 23.49
N LEU A 77 -8.34 5.20 23.31
CA LEU A 77 -8.42 4.23 22.20
C LEU A 77 -9.52 3.18 22.43
N LEU A 78 -9.82 2.83 23.69
CA LEU A 78 -10.98 2.00 24.06
C LEU A 78 -12.30 2.75 23.77
N ASP A 79 -12.41 4.02 24.16
CA ASP A 79 -13.59 4.86 23.90
C ASP A 79 -13.84 5.04 22.39
N LEU A 80 -12.79 5.08 21.58
CA LEU A 80 -12.89 5.12 20.12
C LEU A 80 -13.18 3.74 19.49
N GLY A 81 -13.16 2.67 20.28
CA GLY A 81 -13.37 1.31 19.80
C GLY A 81 -12.18 0.71 19.03
N LEU A 82 -11.01 1.36 19.02
CA LEU A 82 -9.80 0.85 18.36
C LEU A 82 -9.08 -0.21 19.19
N LEU A 83 -9.22 -0.18 20.49
CA LEU A 83 -8.79 -1.24 21.41
C LEU A 83 -9.99 -1.93 22.04
N ARG A 84 -9.78 -3.15 22.53
CA ARG A 84 -10.71 -3.87 23.39
C ARG A 84 -9.96 -4.50 24.56
N GLU A 85 -10.63 -4.60 25.70
CA GLU A 85 -10.12 -5.33 26.85
C GLU A 85 -10.38 -6.84 26.72
N ARG A 86 -9.44 -7.62 27.22
CA ARG A 86 -9.45 -9.09 27.22
C ARG A 86 -9.58 -9.57 28.67
N GLY A 87 -10.77 -9.37 29.25
CA GLY A 87 -11.08 -9.83 30.61
C GLY A 87 -10.95 -11.35 30.79
N ASP A 88 -11.16 -12.10 29.71
CA ASP A 88 -10.97 -13.55 29.62
C ASP A 88 -9.52 -14.01 29.86
N LEU A 89 -8.54 -13.12 29.64
CA LEU A 89 -7.12 -13.36 29.84
C LEU A 89 -6.58 -12.79 31.16
N THR A 90 -7.46 -12.31 32.04
CA THR A 90 -7.05 -11.76 33.34
C THR A 90 -6.64 -12.90 34.27
N PRO A 91 -5.39 -12.90 34.84
CA PRO A 91 -4.97 -13.93 35.78
C PRO A 91 -5.87 -13.98 37.01
N SER A 92 -6.41 -15.16 37.33
CA SER A 92 -7.19 -15.38 38.53
C SER A 92 -6.29 -15.42 39.78
N GLY A 93 -6.66 -14.74 40.87
CA GLY A 93 -5.97 -14.82 42.15
C GLY A 93 -4.85 -13.82 42.39
N ALA A 94 -4.66 -12.81 41.54
CA ALA A 94 -3.70 -11.74 41.80
C ALA A 94 -4.23 -10.79 42.89
N ILE A 95 -3.39 -10.51 43.91
CA ILE A 95 -3.69 -9.52 44.94
C ILE A 95 -3.61 -8.12 44.31
N GLY A 96 -4.70 -7.33 44.38
CA GLY A 96 -4.79 -6.00 43.84
C GLY A 96 -5.79 -5.86 42.68
N ARG A 97 -5.89 -4.63 42.10
CA ARG A 97 -6.79 -4.40 40.97
C ARG A 97 -6.35 -5.23 39.75
N PRO A 98 -7.24 -6.05 39.17
CA PRO A 98 -6.89 -6.89 38.02
C PRO A 98 -6.30 -6.08 36.87
N ARG A 99 -5.16 -6.56 36.33
CA ARG A 99 -4.51 -5.96 35.17
C ARG A 99 -5.12 -6.54 33.89
N VAL A 100 -6.26 -6.04 33.48
CA VAL A 100 -6.96 -6.49 32.27
C VAL A 100 -6.11 -6.19 31.04
N PRO A 101 -5.68 -7.22 30.28
CA PRO A 101 -4.97 -7.03 29.03
C PRO A 101 -5.88 -6.34 27.98
N PHE A 102 -5.25 -5.66 27.04
CA PHE A 102 -5.94 -5.05 25.89
C PHE A 102 -5.26 -5.45 24.57
N GLU A 103 -6.02 -5.40 23.50
CA GLU A 103 -5.56 -5.67 22.14
C GLU A 103 -6.27 -4.78 21.13
N VAL A 104 -5.77 -4.76 19.88
CA VAL A 104 -6.47 -4.08 18.77
C VAL A 104 -7.83 -4.72 18.55
N ASN A 105 -8.86 -3.90 18.52
CA ASN A 105 -10.24 -4.31 18.24
C ASN A 105 -10.43 -4.48 16.72
N HIS A 106 -9.93 -5.59 16.18
CA HIS A 106 -9.87 -5.82 14.74
C HIS A 106 -11.14 -6.42 14.13
N GLU A 107 -12.04 -6.98 14.94
CA GLU A 107 -13.22 -7.71 14.45
C GLU A 107 -14.31 -6.81 13.84
N PRO A 108 -14.68 -5.64 14.44
CA PRO A 108 -15.79 -4.83 13.93
C PRO A 108 -15.42 -3.96 12.74
N TYR A 109 -14.15 -3.87 12.38
CA TYR A 109 -13.66 -2.95 11.36
C TYR A 109 -13.00 -3.65 10.18
N LEU A 110 -12.99 -2.95 9.05
CA LEU A 110 -12.17 -3.30 7.90
C LEU A 110 -11.65 -2.03 7.20
N THR A 111 -10.57 -2.16 6.46
CA THR A 111 -10.10 -1.17 5.49
C THR A 111 -10.09 -1.78 4.09
N VAL A 112 -10.17 -0.92 3.08
CA VAL A 112 -10.20 -1.32 1.67
C VAL A 112 -8.90 -0.88 1.01
N GLY A 113 -8.07 -1.84 0.60
CA GLY A 113 -6.88 -1.60 -0.23
C GLY A 113 -7.24 -1.74 -1.72
N ILE A 114 -6.69 -0.87 -2.56
CA ILE A 114 -6.84 -0.94 -4.02
C ILE A 114 -5.45 -0.73 -4.62
N HIS A 115 -4.89 -1.77 -5.25
CA HIS A 115 -3.66 -1.63 -6.04
C HIS A 115 -4.03 -1.59 -7.52
N ILE A 116 -3.82 -0.45 -8.17
CA ILE A 116 -4.14 -0.26 -9.58
C ILE A 116 -2.88 -0.52 -10.41
N GLY A 117 -2.80 -1.70 -11.03
CA GLY A 117 -1.78 -2.03 -12.00
C GLY A 117 -2.21 -1.69 -13.43
N ALA A 118 -1.30 -1.75 -14.39
CA ALA A 118 -1.60 -1.45 -15.79
C ALA A 118 -2.56 -2.47 -16.45
N VAL A 119 -2.55 -3.72 -15.98
CA VAL A 119 -3.36 -4.82 -16.53
C VAL A 119 -4.40 -5.30 -15.54
N VAL A 120 -4.02 -5.39 -14.27
CA VAL A 120 -4.85 -5.96 -13.20
C VAL A 120 -4.92 -4.99 -12.04
N THR A 121 -6.12 -4.79 -11.51
CA THR A 121 -6.38 -4.07 -10.27
C THR A 121 -6.72 -5.09 -9.19
N SER A 122 -5.96 -5.08 -8.09
CA SER A 122 -6.23 -5.91 -6.91
C SER A 122 -7.01 -5.09 -5.87
N ILE A 123 -8.10 -5.66 -5.37
CA ILE A 123 -8.94 -5.06 -4.34
C ILE A 123 -8.88 -5.94 -3.10
N ILE A 124 -8.54 -5.37 -1.97
CA ILE A 124 -8.22 -6.06 -0.73
C ILE A 124 -9.12 -5.57 0.39
N ALA A 125 -9.64 -6.49 1.19
CA ALA A 125 -10.22 -6.18 2.49
C ALA A 125 -9.24 -6.63 3.57
N SER A 126 -8.89 -5.76 4.51
CA SER A 126 -8.00 -6.08 5.63
C SER A 126 -8.58 -5.61 6.95
N ASP A 127 -8.20 -6.28 8.05
CA ASP A 127 -8.54 -5.83 9.40
C ASP A 127 -7.56 -4.77 9.91
N LEU A 128 -7.80 -4.23 11.10
CA LEU A 128 -6.91 -3.23 11.69
C LEU A 128 -5.53 -3.76 12.08
N ARG A 129 -5.31 -5.07 12.12
CA ARG A 129 -3.96 -5.64 12.31
C ARG A 129 -3.15 -5.70 11.02
N GLY A 130 -3.77 -5.39 9.87
CA GLY A 130 -3.17 -5.56 8.55
C GLY A 130 -3.32 -6.98 8.01
N LYS A 131 -4.10 -7.85 8.68
CA LYS A 131 -4.42 -9.19 8.17
C LYS A 131 -5.38 -9.05 7.00
N VAL A 132 -4.99 -9.61 5.86
CA VAL A 132 -5.86 -9.68 4.67
C VAL A 132 -7.00 -10.67 4.95
N LEU A 133 -8.22 -10.16 4.92
CA LEU A 133 -9.46 -10.92 5.07
C LEU A 133 -9.90 -11.56 3.76
N GLY A 134 -9.53 -10.95 2.65
CA GLY A 134 -9.75 -11.43 1.30
C GLY A 134 -9.20 -10.47 0.27
N ALA A 135 -8.96 -10.98 -0.92
CA ALA A 135 -8.52 -10.23 -2.08
C ALA A 135 -9.28 -10.70 -3.33
N VAL A 136 -9.43 -9.81 -4.30
CA VAL A 136 -9.95 -10.11 -5.63
C VAL A 136 -9.17 -9.31 -6.66
N GLU A 137 -8.88 -9.93 -7.79
CA GLU A 137 -8.30 -9.28 -8.94
C GLU A 137 -9.37 -9.06 -10.01
N VAL A 138 -9.36 -7.87 -10.59
CA VAL A 138 -10.21 -7.51 -11.72
C VAL A 138 -9.33 -6.93 -12.83
N PRO A 139 -9.66 -7.12 -14.11
CA PRO A 139 -8.97 -6.43 -15.18
C PRO A 139 -9.03 -4.92 -14.94
N THR A 140 -7.91 -4.22 -15.10
CA THR A 140 -7.89 -2.75 -15.02
C THR A 140 -8.65 -2.18 -16.20
N PRO A 141 -9.75 -1.42 -15.99
CA PRO A 141 -10.52 -0.85 -17.09
C PRO A 141 -9.65 0.12 -17.88
N GLN A 142 -9.72 0.00 -19.21
CA GLN A 142 -9.00 0.87 -20.14
C GLN A 142 -9.88 2.07 -20.54
N GLY A 143 -9.26 3.12 -21.08
CA GLY A 143 -9.97 4.31 -21.57
C GLY A 143 -9.94 5.49 -20.60
N ALA A 144 -11.02 6.29 -20.58
CA ALA A 144 -11.08 7.49 -19.77
C ALA A 144 -10.92 7.19 -18.28
N SER A 145 -10.04 7.93 -17.61
CA SER A 145 -9.71 7.67 -16.18
C SER A 145 -10.94 7.76 -15.27
N ALA A 146 -11.89 8.64 -15.56
CA ALA A 146 -13.11 8.81 -14.76
C ALA A 146 -14.00 7.56 -14.79
N ASP A 147 -14.20 6.96 -15.97
CA ASP A 147 -15.02 5.77 -16.14
C ASP A 147 -14.32 4.53 -15.53
N ALA A 148 -13.02 4.40 -15.78
CA ALA A 148 -12.20 3.35 -15.22
C ALA A 148 -12.22 3.35 -13.68
N LEU A 149 -11.99 4.51 -13.08
CA LEU A 149 -12.01 4.69 -11.62
C LEU A 149 -13.39 4.48 -11.02
N THR A 150 -14.45 4.91 -11.71
CA THR A 150 -15.85 4.64 -11.30
C THR A 150 -16.13 3.14 -11.30
N GLY A 151 -15.66 2.40 -12.31
CA GLY A 151 -15.75 0.96 -12.41
C GLY A 151 -15.01 0.26 -11.26
N ILE A 152 -13.77 0.69 -10.98
CA ILE A 152 -12.96 0.17 -9.86
C ILE A 152 -13.65 0.43 -8.52
N ALA A 153 -14.15 1.64 -8.27
CA ALA A 153 -14.86 1.98 -7.05
C ALA A 153 -16.12 1.13 -6.84
N ARG A 154 -16.87 0.85 -7.91
CA ARG A 154 -18.03 -0.05 -7.88
C ARG A 154 -17.63 -1.48 -7.51
N SER A 155 -16.58 -2.00 -8.12
CA SER A 155 -16.04 -3.34 -7.80
C SER A 155 -15.56 -3.41 -6.36
N ALA A 156 -14.85 -2.38 -5.87
CA ALA A 156 -14.36 -2.31 -4.50
C ALA A 156 -15.52 -2.26 -3.49
N ARG A 157 -16.56 -1.49 -3.77
CA ARG A 157 -17.76 -1.41 -2.93
C ARG A 157 -18.49 -2.77 -2.86
N ALA A 158 -18.68 -3.41 -4.02
CA ALA A 158 -19.31 -4.74 -4.10
C ALA A 158 -18.48 -5.80 -3.38
N PHE A 159 -17.16 -5.73 -3.47
CA PHE A 159 -16.27 -6.64 -2.75
C PHE A 159 -16.33 -6.42 -1.23
N ALA A 160 -16.22 -5.17 -0.77
CA ALA A 160 -16.27 -4.82 0.66
C ALA A 160 -17.60 -5.22 1.33
N SER A 161 -18.71 -5.20 0.60
CA SER A 161 -20.03 -5.58 1.12
C SER A 161 -20.13 -7.04 1.59
N ARG A 162 -19.20 -7.91 1.20
CA ARG A 162 -19.11 -9.30 1.70
C ARG A 162 -18.88 -9.38 3.20
N TRP A 163 -18.26 -8.33 3.78
CA TRP A 163 -18.04 -8.21 5.23
C TRP A 163 -19.08 -7.30 5.87
N HIS A 164 -20.36 -7.52 5.63
CA HIS A 164 -21.49 -6.71 6.08
C HIS A 164 -21.56 -6.50 7.61
N ARG A 165 -20.90 -7.35 8.41
CA ARG A 165 -20.77 -7.22 9.87
C ARG A 165 -19.61 -6.35 10.31
N ARG A 166 -18.77 -5.88 9.36
CA ARG A 166 -17.63 -5.01 9.62
C ARG A 166 -17.86 -3.63 9.05
N ARG A 167 -17.51 -2.62 9.80
CA ARG A 167 -17.60 -1.22 9.36
C ARG A 167 -16.34 -0.88 8.56
N PRO A 168 -16.43 -0.48 7.29
CA PRO A 168 -15.31 0.09 6.55
C PRO A 168 -14.90 1.43 7.16
N LEU A 169 -13.61 1.62 7.41
CA LEU A 169 -13.08 2.87 7.98
C LEU A 169 -12.37 3.74 6.95
N TRP A 170 -11.56 3.13 6.09
CA TRP A 170 -10.65 3.87 5.20
C TRP A 170 -10.42 3.11 3.91
N ALA A 171 -10.13 3.85 2.83
CA ALA A 171 -9.63 3.24 1.60
C ALA A 171 -8.20 3.74 1.30
N GLY A 172 -7.32 2.82 0.92
CA GLY A 172 -5.96 3.10 0.48
C GLY A 172 -5.76 2.71 -0.97
N VAL A 173 -5.26 3.63 -1.79
CA VAL A 173 -4.97 3.36 -3.20
C VAL A 173 -3.46 3.42 -3.42
N ALA A 174 -2.89 2.36 -3.97
CA ALA A 174 -1.50 2.29 -4.39
C ALA A 174 -1.42 2.07 -5.90
N LEU A 175 -0.66 2.90 -6.62
CA LEU A 175 -0.54 2.78 -8.08
C LEU A 175 0.78 3.35 -8.59
N GLY A 176 1.11 3.03 -9.85
CA GLY A 176 2.25 3.59 -10.54
C GLY A 176 2.03 5.03 -11.00
N GLY A 177 3.09 5.63 -11.53
CA GLY A 177 3.05 7.00 -12.04
C GLY A 177 3.35 8.06 -10.98
N ARG A 178 3.08 9.32 -11.32
CA ARG A 178 3.29 10.45 -10.43
C ARG A 178 2.03 10.70 -9.62
N VAL A 179 2.13 10.61 -8.32
CA VAL A 179 1.03 10.77 -7.37
C VAL A 179 1.20 12.08 -6.60
N ASP A 180 0.19 12.93 -6.63
CA ASP A 180 0.03 14.00 -5.66
C ASP A 180 -0.79 13.48 -4.49
N ALA A 181 -0.13 13.14 -3.40
CA ALA A 181 -0.78 12.55 -2.22
C ALA A 181 -1.71 13.54 -1.49
N GLN A 182 -1.52 14.86 -1.67
CA GLN A 182 -2.36 15.88 -1.02
C GLN A 182 -3.74 15.96 -1.68
N THR A 183 -3.78 15.89 -3.00
CA THR A 183 -5.01 16.01 -3.79
C THR A 183 -5.56 14.67 -4.28
N GLY A 184 -4.77 13.60 -4.20
CA GLY A 184 -5.12 12.29 -4.77
C GLY A 184 -5.18 12.29 -6.30
N VAL A 185 -4.53 13.26 -6.96
CA VAL A 185 -4.42 13.38 -8.42
C VAL A 185 -3.22 12.58 -8.91
N VAL A 186 -3.37 11.92 -10.06
CA VAL A 186 -2.35 11.02 -10.58
C VAL A 186 -2.14 11.19 -12.08
N ASP A 187 -0.86 11.23 -12.49
CA ASP A 187 -0.44 11.05 -13.87
C ASP A 187 0.12 9.62 -14.03
N HIS A 188 -0.54 8.77 -14.83
CA HIS A 188 -0.14 7.38 -15.05
C HIS A 188 0.09 7.11 -16.55
N PRO A 189 1.34 7.23 -17.06
CA PRO A 189 1.61 7.15 -18.50
C PRO A 189 1.15 5.84 -19.16
N ARG A 190 1.33 4.69 -18.49
CA ARG A 190 0.92 3.37 -19.04
C ARG A 190 -0.59 3.18 -19.16
N LEU A 191 -1.39 3.89 -18.37
CA LEU A 191 -2.85 3.92 -18.49
C LEU A 191 -3.35 5.09 -19.35
N GLY A 192 -2.43 5.95 -19.82
CA GLY A 192 -2.79 7.17 -20.56
C GLY A 192 -3.50 8.20 -19.70
N TRP A 193 -3.43 8.11 -18.38
CA TRP A 193 -4.11 9.02 -17.47
C TRP A 193 -3.28 10.28 -17.22
N LYS A 194 -3.92 11.43 -17.43
CA LYS A 194 -3.37 12.75 -17.09
C LYS A 194 -4.30 13.41 -16.08
N SER A 195 -3.75 13.91 -14.99
CA SER A 195 -4.47 14.58 -13.89
C SER A 195 -5.72 13.81 -13.43
N ALA A 196 -5.61 12.47 -13.35
CA ALA A 196 -6.73 11.60 -12.98
C ALA A 196 -7.13 11.82 -11.52
N GLN A 197 -8.41 12.06 -11.27
CA GLN A 197 -8.98 12.37 -9.95
C GLN A 197 -9.19 11.11 -9.10
N VAL A 198 -8.12 10.35 -8.89
CA VAL A 198 -8.16 9.02 -8.22
C VAL A 198 -8.78 9.12 -6.83
N GLY A 199 -8.25 10.01 -5.99
CA GLY A 199 -8.74 10.18 -4.63
C GLY A 199 -10.22 10.56 -4.57
N ALA A 200 -10.63 11.56 -5.36
CA ALA A 200 -11.99 12.09 -5.36
C ALA A 200 -13.03 11.05 -5.85
N ILE A 201 -12.73 10.35 -6.95
CA ILE A 201 -13.65 9.37 -7.52
C ILE A 201 -13.80 8.15 -6.60
N ILE A 202 -12.70 7.64 -6.06
CA ILE A 202 -12.74 6.50 -5.14
C ILE A 202 -13.45 6.89 -3.82
N ALA A 203 -13.17 8.08 -3.27
CA ALA A 203 -13.84 8.56 -2.05
C ALA A 203 -15.36 8.68 -2.26
N THR A 204 -15.80 9.25 -3.38
CA THR A 204 -17.22 9.36 -3.72
C THR A 204 -17.86 7.99 -3.89
N GLY A 205 -17.19 7.08 -4.62
CA GLY A 205 -17.72 5.75 -4.92
C GLY A 205 -17.85 4.84 -3.70
N LEU A 206 -16.92 4.96 -2.74
CA LEU A 206 -16.93 4.15 -1.51
C LEU A 206 -17.66 4.84 -0.36
N GLY A 207 -17.74 6.16 -0.33
CA GLY A 207 -18.22 6.93 0.82
C GLY A 207 -17.26 6.88 2.01
N LEU A 208 -15.94 6.77 1.76
CA LEU A 208 -14.89 6.62 2.77
C LEU A 208 -13.81 7.69 2.60
N PRO A 209 -13.09 8.04 3.67
CA PRO A 209 -11.82 8.72 3.55
C PRO A 209 -10.84 7.90 2.70
N VAL A 210 -10.05 8.58 1.85
CA VAL A 210 -9.12 7.93 0.91
C VAL A 210 -7.74 8.51 1.05
N SER A 211 -6.75 7.63 1.06
CA SER A 211 -5.33 7.96 0.90
C SER A 211 -4.80 7.37 -0.41
N VAL A 212 -3.97 8.13 -1.13
CA VAL A 212 -3.38 7.69 -2.41
C VAL A 212 -1.86 7.80 -2.31
N ALA A 213 -1.14 6.75 -2.71
CA ALA A 213 0.33 6.70 -2.69
C ALA A 213 0.91 6.09 -3.96
N ALA A 214 2.16 6.43 -4.26
CA ALA A 214 2.95 5.70 -5.25
C ALA A 214 3.21 4.28 -4.76
N HIS A 215 3.09 3.28 -5.65
CA HIS A 215 3.08 1.87 -5.23
C HIS A 215 4.39 1.41 -4.60
N VAL A 216 5.57 1.87 -5.10
CA VAL A 216 6.86 1.45 -4.53
C VAL A 216 7.09 2.07 -3.16
N GLU A 217 6.67 3.33 -2.95
CA GLU A 217 6.66 3.98 -1.64
C GLU A 217 5.75 3.23 -0.65
N ALA A 218 4.56 2.82 -1.10
CA ALA A 218 3.65 2.02 -0.29
C ALA A 218 4.20 0.62 0.02
N MET A 219 4.93 -0.02 -0.91
CA MET A 219 5.61 -1.29 -0.68
C MET A 219 6.72 -1.15 0.38
N ALA A 220 7.55 -0.11 0.29
CA ALA A 220 8.54 0.19 1.31
C ALA A 220 7.89 0.45 2.70
N ALA A 221 6.77 1.18 2.71
CA ALA A 221 6.01 1.41 3.92
C ALA A 221 5.42 0.12 4.50
N SER A 222 5.05 -0.87 3.68
CA SER A 222 4.56 -2.15 4.18
C SER A 222 5.64 -2.92 4.93
N GLU A 223 6.89 -2.92 4.45
CA GLU A 223 8.03 -3.50 5.18
C GLU A 223 8.28 -2.77 6.50
N LEU A 224 8.20 -1.45 6.48
CA LEU A 224 8.44 -0.62 7.67
C LEU A 224 7.35 -0.76 8.73
N LEU A 225 6.08 -0.87 8.32
CA LEU A 225 4.93 -0.72 9.22
C LEU A 225 4.20 -2.03 9.50
N LEU A 226 4.25 -3.03 8.60
CA LEU A 226 3.46 -4.25 8.70
C LEU A 226 4.31 -5.52 8.81
N SER A 227 5.61 -5.48 8.48
CA SER A 227 6.48 -6.64 8.60
C SER A 227 6.61 -7.08 10.08
N PRO A 228 6.67 -8.37 10.36
CA PRO A 228 7.02 -8.89 11.69
C PRO A 228 8.35 -8.34 12.20
N ASP A 229 9.35 -8.20 11.32
CA ASP A 229 10.68 -7.69 11.64
C ASP A 229 10.68 -6.18 12.02
N SER A 230 9.56 -5.47 11.80
CA SER A 230 9.42 -4.06 12.20
C SER A 230 9.25 -3.86 13.72
N GLU A 231 9.18 -4.95 14.50
CA GLU A 231 9.01 -4.88 15.96
C GLU A 231 10.24 -4.36 16.70
N ASP A 232 11.44 -4.62 16.17
CA ASP A 232 12.71 -4.20 16.80
C ASP A 232 12.97 -2.69 16.69
N GLY A 233 12.06 -1.97 16.01
CA GLY A 233 12.19 -0.54 15.77
C GLY A 233 13.18 -0.24 14.64
N VAL A 234 13.25 1.04 14.28
CA VAL A 234 14.23 1.58 13.34
C VAL A 234 15.25 2.35 14.16
N ALA A 235 16.53 2.08 13.96
CA ALA A 235 17.58 2.82 14.65
C ALA A 235 17.56 4.30 14.19
N GLN A 236 17.92 5.20 15.08
CA GLN A 236 18.05 6.60 14.73
C GLN A 236 19.11 6.78 13.63
N GLY A 237 18.81 7.51 12.57
CA GLY A 237 19.65 7.67 11.39
C GLY A 237 19.62 6.52 10.42
N GLU A 238 18.87 5.43 10.69
CA GLU A 238 18.82 4.27 9.80
C GLU A 238 18.18 4.62 8.46
N THR A 239 18.91 4.27 7.40
CA THR A 239 18.48 4.42 6.01
C THR A 239 18.20 3.07 5.37
N GLY A 240 17.12 2.99 4.60
CA GLY A 240 16.75 1.78 3.86
C GLY A 240 16.52 2.08 2.38
N LEU A 241 16.88 1.12 1.55
CA LEU A 241 16.55 1.10 0.13
C LEU A 241 15.62 -0.08 -0.14
N TYR A 242 14.43 0.21 -0.63
CA TYR A 242 13.51 -0.78 -1.16
C TYR A 242 13.62 -0.77 -2.69
N PHE A 243 13.94 -1.92 -3.29
CA PHE A 243 14.02 -2.09 -4.73
C PHE A 243 12.92 -3.04 -5.19
N TYR A 244 12.09 -2.59 -6.12
CA TYR A 244 11.00 -3.37 -6.70
C TYR A 244 11.28 -3.70 -8.17
N ALA A 245 11.04 -4.95 -8.56
CA ALA A 245 11.10 -5.37 -9.96
C ALA A 245 9.99 -6.39 -10.29
N ARG A 246 9.27 -6.11 -11.37
CA ARG A 246 8.30 -6.96 -12.04
C ARG A 246 8.09 -6.43 -13.45
N GLU A 247 6.88 -5.97 -13.77
CA GLU A 247 6.54 -5.27 -15.03
C GLU A 247 7.16 -3.87 -15.09
N THR A 248 7.46 -3.29 -13.95
CA THR A 248 8.22 -2.04 -13.79
C THR A 248 9.35 -2.25 -12.81
N ALA A 249 10.35 -1.38 -12.86
CA ALA A 249 11.36 -1.25 -11.82
C ALA A 249 11.19 0.08 -11.09
N GLY A 250 11.36 0.07 -9.78
CA GLY A 250 11.25 1.27 -8.96
C GLY A 250 12.00 1.14 -7.64
N ILE A 251 12.29 2.28 -7.02
CA ILE A 251 12.91 2.35 -5.70
C ILE A 251 12.11 3.23 -4.77
N ALA A 252 12.22 2.96 -3.49
CA ALA A 252 11.85 3.88 -2.43
C ALA A 252 12.95 3.90 -1.36
N ILE A 253 13.14 5.06 -0.75
CA ILE A 253 14.14 5.27 0.30
C ILE A 253 13.41 5.50 1.61
N THR A 254 13.87 4.88 2.67
CA THR A 254 13.40 5.15 4.04
C THR A 254 14.50 5.80 4.84
N ILE A 255 14.14 6.80 5.64
CA ILE A 255 15.07 7.53 6.53
C ILE A 255 14.35 7.70 7.87
N ASP A 256 14.98 7.32 8.96
CA ASP A 256 14.42 7.46 10.31
C ASP A 256 12.98 6.91 10.45
N GLY A 257 12.74 5.72 9.90
CA GLY A 257 11.41 5.12 9.98
C GLY A 257 10.33 5.84 9.17
N ARG A 258 10.71 6.61 8.15
CA ARG A 258 9.81 7.31 7.23
C ARG A 258 10.19 7.00 5.79
N VAL A 259 9.19 6.73 4.96
CA VAL A 259 9.39 6.69 3.51
C VAL A 259 9.62 8.11 3.00
N HIS A 260 10.70 8.31 2.26
CA HIS A 260 10.97 9.57 1.57
C HIS A 260 10.03 9.74 0.39
N THR A 261 9.17 10.76 0.46
CA THR A 261 8.17 11.09 -0.57
C THR A 261 8.48 12.48 -1.14
N PRO A 262 9.21 12.58 -2.26
CA PRO A 262 9.54 13.87 -2.87
C PRO A 262 8.30 14.59 -3.38
N SER A 263 8.29 15.92 -3.30
CA SER A 263 7.16 16.76 -3.73
C SER A 263 6.88 16.66 -5.23
N SER A 264 7.89 16.31 -6.03
CA SER A 264 7.76 16.12 -7.48
C SER A 264 7.33 14.71 -7.89
N GLY A 265 7.01 13.85 -6.92
CA GLY A 265 6.71 12.43 -7.11
C GLY A 265 7.96 11.54 -7.04
N PRO A 266 7.78 10.21 -7.07
CA PRO A 266 8.90 9.27 -6.99
C PRO A 266 9.85 9.45 -8.18
N GLY A 267 11.15 9.27 -7.93
CA GLY A 267 12.14 9.17 -8.99
C GLY A 267 11.90 7.96 -9.88
N SER A 268 12.58 7.90 -11.02
CA SER A 268 12.49 6.77 -11.95
C SER A 268 13.87 6.19 -12.23
N ILE A 269 13.97 4.87 -12.07
CA ILE A 269 15.15 4.08 -12.46
C ILE A 269 14.93 3.33 -13.79
N ALA A 270 13.76 3.52 -14.42
CA ALA A 270 13.37 2.80 -15.63
C ALA A 270 14.40 2.91 -16.79
N HIS A 271 15.11 4.02 -16.85
CA HIS A 271 16.07 4.34 -17.91
C HIS A 271 17.54 4.23 -17.48
N LEU A 272 17.84 3.64 -16.33
CA LEU A 272 19.22 3.35 -15.96
C LEU A 272 19.87 2.43 -17.01
N PRO A 273 21.12 2.71 -17.44
CA PRO A 273 21.79 1.91 -18.46
C PRO A 273 22.22 0.56 -17.89
N THR A 274 21.90 -0.52 -18.59
CA THR A 274 22.29 -1.89 -18.21
C THR A 274 23.39 -2.48 -19.09
N GLY A 275 23.74 -1.80 -20.18
CA GLY A 275 24.66 -2.32 -21.21
C GLY A 275 24.00 -3.31 -22.17
N SER A 276 22.71 -3.62 -22.06
CA SER A 276 22.01 -4.49 -23.00
C SER A 276 21.69 -3.79 -24.32
N SER A 277 21.34 -4.56 -25.35
CA SER A 277 20.90 -4.03 -26.65
C SER A 277 19.39 -3.78 -26.74
N ALA A 278 18.63 -4.07 -25.69
CA ALA A 278 17.17 -3.99 -25.68
C ALA A 278 16.68 -2.58 -26.04
N GLN A 279 15.77 -2.49 -27.01
CA GLN A 279 15.21 -1.22 -27.48
C GLN A 279 14.21 -0.68 -26.46
N CYS A 280 14.39 0.56 -26.03
CA CYS A 280 13.47 1.24 -25.12
C CYS A 280 12.51 2.17 -25.87
N SER A 281 11.30 2.33 -25.36
CA SER A 281 10.31 3.29 -25.88
C SER A 281 10.76 4.76 -25.80
N CYS A 282 11.80 5.07 -25.00
CA CYS A 282 12.40 6.40 -24.95
C CYS A 282 13.34 6.71 -26.13
N GLY A 283 13.56 5.75 -27.03
CA GLY A 283 14.48 5.86 -28.18
C GLY A 283 15.92 5.36 -27.90
N SER A 284 16.30 5.17 -26.64
CA SER A 284 17.61 4.64 -26.25
C SER A 284 17.63 3.11 -26.24
N ARG A 285 18.83 2.52 -26.13
CA ARG A 285 19.02 1.08 -25.92
C ARG A 285 19.54 0.79 -24.53
N GLY A 286 19.24 -0.41 -24.02
CA GLY A 286 19.78 -0.90 -22.76
C GLY A 286 19.23 -0.24 -21.52
N CYS A 287 18.05 0.38 -21.59
CA CYS A 287 17.38 0.88 -20.40
C CYS A 287 16.92 -0.27 -19.48
N LEU A 288 17.03 -0.09 -18.18
CA LEU A 288 16.71 -1.11 -17.18
C LEU A 288 15.33 -1.75 -17.42
N GLU A 289 14.26 -0.96 -17.52
CA GLU A 289 12.91 -1.50 -17.70
C GLU A 289 12.73 -2.23 -19.04
N ALA A 290 13.41 -1.78 -20.11
CA ALA A 290 13.39 -2.46 -21.38
C ALA A 290 14.15 -3.80 -21.35
N THR A 291 15.02 -4.01 -20.36
CA THR A 291 15.80 -5.25 -20.20
C THR A 291 15.15 -6.23 -19.24
N ILE A 292 14.59 -5.75 -18.11
CA ILE A 292 14.19 -6.64 -17.01
C ILE A 292 12.68 -6.79 -16.81
N SER A 293 11.83 -5.98 -17.47
CA SER A 293 10.38 -6.08 -17.30
C SER A 293 9.84 -7.44 -17.73
N ASP A 294 8.74 -7.90 -17.12
CA ASP A 294 8.10 -9.17 -17.51
C ASP A 294 7.82 -9.22 -19.01
N ARG A 295 7.37 -8.09 -19.59
CA ARG A 295 7.15 -7.96 -21.03
C ARG A 295 8.43 -8.16 -21.84
N ALA A 296 9.55 -7.57 -21.42
CA ALA A 296 10.82 -7.71 -22.13
C ALA A 296 11.32 -9.15 -22.09
N VAL A 297 11.24 -9.78 -20.93
CA VAL A 297 11.65 -11.19 -20.72
C VAL A 297 10.77 -12.16 -21.50
N ILE A 298 9.45 -11.93 -21.53
CA ILE A 298 8.52 -12.74 -22.34
C ILE A 298 8.81 -12.55 -23.83
N SER A 299 9.10 -11.33 -24.30
CA SER A 299 9.48 -11.09 -25.70
C SER A 299 10.73 -11.87 -26.06
N ALA A 300 11.78 -11.81 -25.25
CA ALA A 300 13.01 -12.57 -25.49
C ALA A 300 12.75 -14.09 -25.54
N ALA A 301 11.87 -14.60 -24.70
CA ALA A 301 11.51 -16.01 -24.70
C ALA A 301 10.69 -16.43 -25.92
N LEU A 302 9.87 -15.54 -26.48
CA LEU A 302 9.16 -15.75 -27.76
C LEU A 302 10.14 -15.74 -28.92
N ASP A 303 11.02 -14.74 -29.00
CA ASP A 303 12.03 -14.59 -30.04
C ASP A 303 13.00 -15.79 -30.08
N ALA A 304 13.26 -16.38 -28.91
CA ALA A 304 14.07 -17.60 -28.77
C ALA A 304 13.26 -18.91 -29.03
N GLY A 305 11.98 -18.84 -29.36
CA GLY A 305 11.13 -20.01 -29.60
C GLY A 305 10.86 -20.88 -28.36
N ILE A 306 11.10 -20.36 -27.15
CA ILE A 306 10.89 -21.07 -25.87
C ILE A 306 9.42 -21.13 -25.50
N LEU A 307 8.71 -20.04 -25.73
CA LEU A 307 7.26 -19.96 -25.52
C LEU A 307 6.55 -20.07 -26.87
N PRO A 308 5.46 -20.84 -26.98
CA PRO A 308 4.74 -20.95 -28.22
C PRO A 308 3.97 -19.65 -28.54
N GLU A 309 3.96 -19.27 -29.81
CA GLU A 309 3.00 -18.30 -30.32
C GLU A 309 1.61 -18.91 -30.23
N SER A 310 0.78 -18.42 -29.35
CA SER A 310 -0.58 -18.90 -29.17
C SER A 310 -1.57 -17.73 -29.09
N ASN A 311 -2.86 -18.02 -29.27
CA ASN A 311 -3.93 -17.02 -29.08
C ASN A 311 -4.05 -16.52 -27.64
N GLN A 312 -3.41 -17.20 -26.69
CA GLN A 312 -3.28 -16.74 -25.30
C GLN A 312 -1.96 -16.02 -25.12
N ARG A 313 -1.99 -14.86 -24.48
CA ARG A 313 -0.77 -14.11 -24.16
C ARG A 313 0.14 -14.95 -23.28
N PRO A 314 1.40 -15.18 -23.67
CA PRO A 314 2.34 -15.91 -22.85
C PRO A 314 2.59 -15.15 -21.52
N THR A 315 2.83 -15.91 -20.48
CA THR A 315 2.98 -15.38 -19.12
C THR A 315 4.34 -15.73 -18.53
N MET A 316 4.82 -14.96 -17.57
CA MET A 316 6.04 -15.29 -16.82
C MET A 316 5.94 -16.65 -16.14
N SER A 317 4.75 -17.05 -15.68
CA SER A 317 4.52 -18.37 -15.08
C SER A 317 4.85 -19.52 -16.07
N ALA A 318 4.54 -19.35 -17.36
CA ALA A 318 4.91 -20.33 -18.39
C ALA A 318 6.42 -20.44 -18.56
N LEU A 319 7.14 -19.30 -18.54
CA LEU A 319 8.60 -19.27 -18.62
C LEU A 319 9.26 -19.89 -17.38
N TYR A 320 8.79 -19.56 -16.18
CA TYR A 320 9.27 -20.17 -14.92
C TYR A 320 9.06 -21.68 -14.92
N LYS A 321 7.90 -22.14 -15.41
CA LYS A 321 7.61 -23.57 -15.56
C LYS A 321 8.57 -24.23 -16.54
N ALA A 322 8.81 -23.64 -17.71
CA ALA A 322 9.76 -24.16 -18.69
C ALA A 322 11.16 -24.31 -18.10
N ALA A 323 11.68 -23.28 -17.41
CA ALA A 323 12.99 -23.32 -16.76
C ALA A 323 13.03 -24.39 -15.65
N SER A 324 12.00 -24.47 -14.80
CA SER A 324 11.91 -25.48 -13.73
C SER A 324 11.75 -26.92 -14.26
N SER A 325 11.26 -27.07 -15.49
CA SER A 325 11.14 -28.38 -16.18
C SER A 325 12.41 -28.76 -16.97
N GLY A 326 13.49 -28.00 -16.85
CA GLY A 326 14.80 -28.33 -17.43
C GLY A 326 15.13 -27.66 -18.77
N SER A 327 14.34 -26.66 -19.20
CA SER A 327 14.69 -25.85 -20.39
C SER A 327 15.90 -24.95 -20.09
N ALA A 328 17.07 -25.30 -20.61
CA ALA A 328 18.30 -24.49 -20.44
C ALA A 328 18.12 -23.07 -21.00
N PRO A 329 17.56 -22.86 -22.22
CA PRO A 329 17.36 -21.50 -22.74
C PRO A 329 16.42 -20.65 -21.88
N ALA A 330 15.36 -21.26 -21.30
CA ALA A 330 14.48 -20.54 -20.37
C ALA A 330 15.21 -20.13 -19.09
N HIS A 331 16.05 -21.03 -18.56
CA HIS A 331 16.89 -20.75 -17.40
C HIS A 331 17.87 -19.61 -17.70
N GLU A 332 18.56 -19.63 -18.84
CA GLU A 332 19.54 -18.62 -19.26
C GLU A 332 18.93 -17.21 -19.32
N ILE A 333 17.73 -17.04 -19.91
CA ILE A 333 17.03 -15.74 -19.93
C ILE A 333 16.75 -15.25 -18.51
N LEU A 334 16.32 -16.13 -17.61
CA LEU A 334 16.03 -15.76 -16.22
C LEU A 334 17.29 -15.45 -15.42
N VAL A 335 18.40 -16.13 -15.68
CA VAL A 335 19.72 -15.85 -15.11
C VAL A 335 20.25 -14.49 -15.60
N GLU A 336 20.14 -14.19 -16.90
CA GLU A 336 20.52 -12.87 -17.43
C GLU A 336 19.72 -11.75 -16.74
N ARG A 337 18.41 -11.92 -16.61
CA ARG A 337 17.56 -10.99 -15.83
C ARG A 337 18.09 -10.82 -14.40
N ALA A 338 18.39 -11.91 -13.72
CA ALA A 338 18.88 -11.91 -12.34
C ALA A 338 20.23 -11.17 -12.21
N GLN A 339 21.14 -11.38 -13.14
CA GLN A 339 22.43 -10.69 -13.17
C GLN A 339 22.30 -9.19 -13.37
N VAL A 340 21.42 -8.75 -14.30
CA VAL A 340 21.13 -7.33 -14.52
C VAL A 340 20.54 -6.70 -13.26
N LEU A 341 19.61 -7.40 -12.60
CA LEU A 341 19.04 -6.95 -11.33
C LEU A 341 20.10 -6.83 -10.24
N GLY A 342 20.97 -7.82 -10.08
CA GLY A 342 22.07 -7.79 -9.10
C GLY A 342 23.02 -6.61 -9.30
N LYS A 343 23.46 -6.37 -10.53
CA LYS A 343 24.31 -5.22 -10.88
C LYS A 343 23.62 -3.88 -10.62
N THR A 344 22.33 -3.78 -10.94
CA THR A 344 21.55 -2.55 -10.70
C THR A 344 21.41 -2.27 -9.21
N VAL A 345 21.10 -3.29 -8.40
CA VAL A 345 21.01 -3.15 -6.95
C VAL A 345 22.36 -2.75 -6.34
N ALA A 346 23.47 -3.33 -6.84
CA ALA A 346 24.82 -2.96 -6.41
C ALA A 346 25.12 -1.47 -6.65
N MET A 347 24.84 -0.99 -7.87
CA MET A 347 25.03 0.42 -8.23
C MET A 347 24.20 1.35 -7.32
N LEU A 348 22.92 1.04 -7.09
CA LEU A 348 22.06 1.85 -6.24
C LEU A 348 22.50 1.79 -4.78
N ARG A 349 22.93 0.62 -4.31
CA ARG A 349 23.47 0.45 -2.97
C ARG A 349 24.73 1.29 -2.78
N ASP A 350 25.66 1.29 -3.74
CA ASP A 350 26.89 2.06 -3.67
C ASP A 350 26.63 3.58 -3.76
N LEU A 351 25.61 3.98 -4.53
CA LEU A 351 25.20 5.39 -4.67
C LEU A 351 24.55 5.94 -3.39
N PHE A 352 23.63 5.18 -2.78
CA PHE A 352 22.87 5.64 -1.60
C PHE A 352 23.47 5.19 -0.28
N ASN A 353 24.33 4.19 -0.27
CA ASN A 353 24.95 3.58 0.90
C ASN A 353 23.96 3.34 2.08
N PRO A 354 22.82 2.69 1.83
CA PRO A 354 21.80 2.45 2.85
C PRO A 354 22.27 1.41 3.86
N ASP A 355 21.72 1.46 5.07
CA ASP A 355 21.97 0.46 6.11
C ASP A 355 21.29 -0.87 5.80
N ARG A 356 20.15 -0.83 5.09
CA ARG A 356 19.35 -1.99 4.72
C ARG A 356 18.90 -1.94 3.27
N VAL A 357 18.96 -3.07 2.57
CA VAL A 357 18.42 -3.24 1.21
C VAL A 357 17.36 -4.32 1.22
N ILE A 358 16.16 -4.01 0.73
CA ILE A 358 15.06 -4.97 0.59
C ILE A 358 14.68 -5.10 -0.89
N LEU A 359 14.63 -6.34 -1.37
CA LEU A 359 14.27 -6.69 -2.74
C LEU A 359 12.82 -7.18 -2.77
N GLY A 360 11.95 -6.50 -3.50
CA GLY A 360 10.55 -6.86 -3.64
C GLY A 360 10.12 -7.06 -5.09
N GLY A 361 9.00 -7.76 -5.24
CA GLY A 361 8.40 -8.05 -6.54
C GLY A 361 8.74 -9.43 -7.07
N GLN A 362 7.90 -9.87 -8.01
CA GLN A 362 7.91 -11.24 -8.51
C GLN A 362 9.22 -11.62 -9.22
N ALA A 363 9.99 -10.65 -9.70
CA ALA A 363 11.32 -10.92 -10.27
C ALA A 363 12.27 -11.60 -9.28
N PHE A 364 12.06 -11.43 -7.97
CA PHE A 364 12.87 -12.03 -6.90
C PHE A 364 12.19 -13.22 -6.24
N THR A 365 10.85 -13.30 -6.27
CA THR A 365 10.10 -14.27 -5.45
C THR A 365 9.53 -15.45 -6.24
N GLU A 366 9.30 -15.32 -7.55
CA GLU A 366 8.70 -16.39 -8.36
C GLU A 366 9.71 -17.36 -8.98
N TYR A 367 11.01 -17.00 -8.99
CA TYR A 367 12.07 -17.87 -9.48
C TYR A 367 13.24 -17.94 -8.49
N PRO A 368 13.14 -18.74 -7.43
CA PRO A 368 14.18 -18.84 -6.39
C PRO A 368 15.56 -19.24 -6.91
N ALA A 369 15.63 -20.03 -8.00
CA ALA A 369 16.88 -20.40 -8.64
C ALA A 369 17.67 -19.19 -9.23
N GLY A 370 17.01 -18.05 -9.43
CA GLY A 370 17.66 -16.81 -9.86
C GLY A 370 18.38 -16.05 -8.73
N ILE A 371 18.01 -16.29 -7.47
CA ILE A 371 18.54 -15.52 -6.33
C ILE A 371 20.05 -15.64 -6.14
N PRO A 372 20.70 -16.82 -6.27
CA PRO A 372 22.14 -16.91 -6.23
C PRO A 372 22.84 -16.03 -7.28
N HIS A 373 22.28 -15.94 -8.49
CA HIS A 373 22.81 -15.10 -9.58
C HIS A 373 22.64 -13.60 -9.31
N VAL A 374 21.55 -13.19 -8.66
CA VAL A 374 21.40 -11.81 -8.16
C VAL A 374 22.47 -11.50 -7.12
N ALA A 375 22.68 -12.40 -6.15
CA ALA A 375 23.64 -12.21 -5.07
C ALA A 375 25.10 -12.21 -5.59
N GLU A 376 25.44 -13.08 -6.52
CA GLU A 376 26.76 -13.13 -7.15
C GLU A 376 27.04 -11.85 -7.95
N ALA A 377 26.11 -11.46 -8.84
CA ALA A 377 26.26 -10.24 -9.66
C ALA A 377 26.32 -8.98 -8.78
N PHE A 378 25.58 -8.94 -7.69
CA PHE A 378 25.69 -7.88 -6.69
C PHE A 378 27.07 -7.84 -6.04
N ALA A 379 27.57 -8.99 -5.57
CA ALA A 379 28.86 -9.08 -4.88
C ALA A 379 30.05 -8.72 -5.79
N GLN A 380 29.93 -8.99 -7.10
CA GLN A 380 30.96 -8.64 -8.09
C GLN A 380 30.94 -7.16 -8.47
N ALA A 381 29.78 -6.50 -8.41
CA ALA A 381 29.59 -5.14 -8.88
C ALA A 381 29.66 -4.07 -7.77
N SER A 382 29.39 -4.42 -6.51
CA SER A 382 29.45 -3.48 -5.40
C SER A 382 30.90 -3.28 -4.93
N SER A 383 31.28 -2.04 -4.72
CA SER A 383 32.59 -1.62 -4.20
C SER A 383 32.64 -1.49 -2.68
N LEU A 384 31.51 -1.53 -2.01
CA LEU A 384 31.39 -1.36 -0.57
C LEU A 384 31.32 -2.72 0.16
N GLU A 385 31.64 -2.73 1.47
CA GLU A 385 31.56 -3.95 2.28
C GLU A 385 30.14 -4.55 2.30
N ARG A 386 30.07 -5.88 2.47
CA ARG A 386 28.81 -6.62 2.47
C ARG A 386 27.84 -6.06 3.54
N ARG A 387 26.63 -5.75 3.11
CA ARG A 387 25.48 -5.48 3.99
C ARG A 387 24.35 -6.44 3.68
N ASP A 388 23.45 -6.61 4.61
CA ASP A 388 22.31 -7.51 4.46
C ASP A 388 21.39 -7.03 3.33
N ILE A 389 21.25 -7.88 2.33
CA ILE A 389 20.19 -7.79 1.33
C ILE A 389 19.13 -8.80 1.74
N ARG A 390 17.90 -8.34 1.88
CA ARG A 390 16.78 -9.18 2.22
C ARG A 390 15.76 -9.20 1.10
N ILE A 391 15.11 -10.35 0.92
CA ILE A 391 13.92 -10.42 0.07
C ILE A 391 12.72 -10.03 0.93
N SER A 392 11.78 -9.28 0.33
CA SER A 392 10.53 -8.89 0.97
C SER A 392 9.81 -10.07 1.61
N GLY A 393 9.45 -9.94 2.89
CA GLY A 393 8.68 -10.94 3.62
C GLY A 393 7.25 -11.12 3.09
N PHE A 394 6.75 -10.19 2.27
CA PHE A 394 5.42 -10.26 1.68
C PHE A 394 5.35 -11.07 0.38
N GLY A 395 6.50 -11.47 -0.18
CA GLY A 395 6.59 -12.32 -1.37
C GLY A 395 5.76 -11.76 -2.53
N ASN A 396 4.96 -12.63 -3.16
CA ASN A 396 4.09 -12.26 -4.28
C ASN A 396 2.90 -11.39 -3.90
N ARG A 397 2.64 -11.21 -2.61
CA ARG A 397 1.52 -10.40 -2.08
C ARG A 397 1.91 -8.97 -1.74
N VAL A 398 3.12 -8.53 -2.09
CA VAL A 398 3.61 -7.18 -1.77
C VAL A 398 2.68 -6.06 -2.25
N GLN A 399 1.99 -6.25 -3.38
CA GLN A 399 1.03 -5.28 -3.91
C GLN A 399 -0.24 -5.17 -3.06
N GLU A 400 -0.70 -6.30 -2.48
CA GLU A 400 -1.82 -6.32 -1.54
C GLU A 400 -1.46 -5.56 -0.27
N TYR A 401 -0.27 -5.82 0.28
CA TYR A 401 0.20 -5.15 1.49
C TYR A 401 0.51 -3.67 1.26
N ALA A 402 0.96 -3.29 0.07
CA ALA A 402 1.14 -1.88 -0.29
C ALA A 402 -0.17 -1.09 -0.20
N SER A 403 -1.26 -1.58 -0.76
CA SER A 403 -2.56 -0.89 -0.65
C SER A 403 -3.16 -1.01 0.76
N THR A 404 -2.91 -2.11 1.46
CA THR A 404 -3.31 -2.29 2.87
C THR A 404 -2.63 -1.27 3.77
N VAL A 405 -1.31 -1.07 3.65
CA VAL A 405 -0.59 -0.10 4.48
C VAL A 405 -1.07 1.33 4.23
N VAL A 406 -1.36 1.69 2.97
CA VAL A 406 -1.91 3.02 2.65
C VAL A 406 -3.26 3.24 3.33
N SER A 407 -4.12 2.22 3.41
CA SER A 407 -5.41 2.31 4.10
C SER A 407 -5.30 2.37 5.63
N LEU A 408 -4.22 1.86 6.21
CA LEU A 408 -3.99 1.80 7.65
C LEU A 408 -3.12 2.94 8.17
N SER A 409 -2.25 3.51 7.33
CA SER A 409 -1.19 4.44 7.74
C SER A 409 -1.70 5.62 8.56
N THR A 410 -2.78 6.26 8.11
CA THR A 410 -3.38 7.39 8.84
C THR A 410 -4.04 6.96 10.15
N ILE A 411 -4.65 5.77 10.20
CA ILE A 411 -5.26 5.23 11.43
C ILE A 411 -4.18 4.97 12.49
N TYR A 412 -3.01 4.48 12.07
CA TYR A 412 -1.91 4.19 12.96
C TYR A 412 -1.07 5.41 13.33
N SER A 413 -1.01 6.45 12.48
CA SER A 413 -0.26 7.67 12.79
C SER A 413 -1.03 8.69 13.62
N ASP A 414 -2.35 8.82 13.37
CA ASP A 414 -3.28 9.71 14.08
C ASP A 414 -4.60 8.99 14.37
N PRO A 415 -4.64 8.03 15.33
CA PRO A 415 -5.83 7.22 15.58
C PRO A 415 -7.06 8.06 15.93
N VAL A 416 -6.87 9.10 16.74
CA VAL A 416 -7.96 9.97 17.20
C VAL A 416 -8.54 10.79 16.05
N GLY A 417 -7.68 11.44 15.28
CA GLY A 417 -8.09 12.23 14.11
C GLY A 417 -8.71 11.36 13.01
N ALA A 418 -8.16 10.16 12.78
CA ALA A 418 -8.72 9.22 11.80
C ALA A 418 -10.15 8.82 12.16
N MET A 419 -10.42 8.43 13.42
CA MET A 419 -11.76 8.03 13.84
C MET A 419 -12.78 9.17 13.77
N ARG A 420 -12.38 10.40 14.04
CA ARG A 420 -13.26 11.58 13.88
C ARG A 420 -13.67 11.78 12.42
N ARG A 421 -12.75 11.58 11.46
CA ARG A 421 -13.05 11.70 10.02
C ARG A 421 -13.98 10.61 9.51
N THR A 422 -13.97 9.42 10.13
CA THR A 422 -14.87 8.33 9.76
C THR A 422 -16.27 8.44 10.37
N SER A 423 -16.47 9.35 11.32
CA SER A 423 -17.76 9.58 12.00
C SER A 423 -18.52 10.79 11.45
N SER A 424 -17.89 11.55 10.56
CA SER A 424 -18.47 12.72 9.87
C SER A 424 -19.13 12.31 8.56
#